data_70d01d596bcbf224e324f9f9dc314e7c
#
_entry.id   70d01d596bcbf224e324f9f9dc314e7c
#
_cell.length_a   1.000
_cell.length_b   1.000
_cell.length_c   1.000
_cell.angle_alpha   90.00
_cell.angle_beta   90.00
_cell.angle_gamma   90.00
#
_symmetry.space_group_name_H-M   'P 1'
#
loop_
_entity.id
_entity.type
_entity.pdbx_description
1 polymer ?
#
loop_
_entity_poly.entity_id
_entity_poly.type
_entity_poly.pdbx_seq_one_letter_code
_entity_poly.pdbx_strand_id
1 'polypeptide(L)'
;MLAEYKNILVPVDGSGQSEDSFKKAVAIAKRNNAALHLIYVQDTRNVPLSPEYESRLTEAYKDMEYEFLDEMMTFATNEGIEIKKSVTNGNPMTLIAEAFPKEYNIDLIVIGATGKGAITRAFVGSVSNYVVRHAPCDVLVVRT
;
A
#
# COMPACT_ATOMS: atom_id res chain seq x y z
N MET A 1 -18.84 -11.82 -19.29
CA MET A 1 -18.55 -10.43 -18.84
C MET A 1 -17.78 -10.46 -17.54
N LEU A 2 -16.64 -9.78 -17.48
CA LEU A 2 -15.85 -9.72 -16.26
C LEU A 2 -16.46 -8.73 -15.29
N ALA A 3 -16.49 -9.11 -14.01
CA ALA A 3 -16.95 -8.21 -12.96
C ALA A 3 -15.95 -7.07 -12.74
N GLU A 4 -16.47 -5.89 -12.41
CA GLU A 4 -15.62 -4.75 -12.04
C GLU A 4 -15.02 -4.96 -10.66
N TYR A 5 -13.86 -4.37 -10.42
CA TYR A 5 -13.28 -4.33 -9.07
C TYR A 5 -14.10 -3.42 -8.18
N LYS A 6 -14.24 -3.80 -6.92
CA LYS A 6 -15.01 -3.04 -5.92
C LYS A 6 -14.17 -2.48 -4.79
N ASN A 7 -13.14 -3.21 -4.37
CA ASN A 7 -12.29 -2.83 -3.25
C ASN A 7 -10.84 -3.05 -3.62
N ILE A 8 -10.10 -1.96 -3.75
CA ILE A 8 -8.70 -1.97 -4.19
C ILE A 8 -7.82 -1.60 -3.01
N LEU A 9 -6.83 -2.46 -2.73
CA LEU A 9 -5.80 -2.20 -1.73
C LEU A 9 -4.57 -1.62 -2.40
N VAL A 10 -4.07 -0.49 -1.91
CA VAL A 10 -2.83 0.09 -2.38
C VAL A 10 -1.90 0.35 -1.20
N PRO A 11 -0.90 -0.52 -1.00
CA PRO A 11 0.14 -0.28 -0.01
C PRO A 11 1.17 0.72 -0.52
N VAL A 12 1.59 1.62 0.35
CA VAL A 12 2.58 2.65 0.02
C VAL A 12 3.66 2.69 1.09
N ASP A 13 4.86 3.15 0.71
CA ASP A 13 6.01 3.25 1.61
C ASP A 13 6.73 4.60 1.56
N GLY A 14 6.15 5.58 0.87
CA GLY A 14 6.75 6.89 0.69
C GLY A 14 7.75 7.00 -0.46
N SER A 15 8.00 5.91 -1.19
CA SER A 15 8.87 5.94 -2.37
C SER A 15 8.16 6.52 -3.59
N GLY A 16 8.93 6.93 -4.60
CA GLY A 16 8.38 7.36 -5.88
C GLY A 16 7.59 6.26 -6.57
N GLN A 17 8.02 5.01 -6.42
CA GLN A 17 7.30 3.87 -6.99
C GLN A 17 5.94 3.66 -6.33
N SER A 18 5.83 3.86 -5.02
CA SER A 18 4.55 3.76 -4.34
C SER A 18 3.62 4.92 -4.72
N GLU A 19 4.16 6.09 -5.00
CA GLU A 19 3.37 7.20 -5.53
C GLU A 19 2.79 6.86 -6.90
N ASP A 20 3.58 6.27 -7.79
CA ASP A 20 3.12 5.84 -9.12
C ASP A 20 2.07 4.73 -9.02
N SER A 21 2.27 3.76 -8.14
CA SER A 21 1.29 2.70 -7.92
C SER A 21 -0.02 3.25 -7.35
N PHE A 22 0.06 4.23 -6.48
CA PHE A 22 -1.11 4.91 -5.94
C PHE A 22 -1.89 5.64 -7.04
N LYS A 23 -1.23 6.41 -7.88
CA LYS A 23 -1.89 7.11 -9.00
C LYS A 23 -2.55 6.13 -9.96
N LYS A 24 -1.91 5.01 -10.23
CA LYS A 24 -2.50 3.96 -11.07
C LYS A 24 -3.74 3.34 -10.39
N ALA A 25 -3.67 3.10 -9.09
CA ALA A 25 -4.80 2.58 -8.32
C ALA A 25 -5.99 3.54 -8.36
N VAL A 26 -5.75 4.84 -8.25
CA VAL A 26 -6.81 5.86 -8.37
C VAL A 26 -7.46 5.81 -9.74
N ALA A 27 -6.68 5.70 -10.82
CA ALA A 27 -7.21 5.60 -12.17
C ALA A 27 -8.08 4.35 -12.36
N ILE A 28 -7.64 3.22 -11.81
CA ILE A 28 -8.39 1.96 -11.87
C ILE A 28 -9.68 2.07 -11.04
N ALA A 29 -9.60 2.62 -9.84
CA ALA A 29 -10.77 2.83 -8.99
C ALA A 29 -11.81 3.71 -9.67
N LYS A 30 -11.37 4.76 -10.35
CA LYS A 30 -12.26 5.65 -11.08
C LYS A 30 -13.00 4.91 -12.20
N ARG A 31 -12.28 4.11 -13.00
CA ARG A 31 -12.89 3.32 -14.10
C ARG A 31 -13.87 2.27 -13.60
N ASN A 32 -13.61 1.69 -12.43
CA ASN A 32 -14.41 0.60 -11.87
C ASN A 32 -15.46 1.09 -10.86
N ASN A 33 -15.45 2.36 -10.51
CA ASN A 33 -16.26 2.89 -9.42
C ASN A 33 -16.00 2.14 -8.11
N ALA A 34 -14.71 1.89 -7.82
CA ALA A 34 -14.25 1.12 -6.67
C ALA A 34 -13.83 2.02 -5.52
N ALA A 35 -13.87 1.47 -4.32
CA ALA A 35 -13.28 2.10 -3.13
C ALA A 35 -11.79 1.76 -3.04
N LEU A 36 -10.98 2.71 -2.57
CA LEU A 36 -9.57 2.50 -2.31
C LEU A 36 -9.29 2.34 -0.81
N HIS A 37 -8.40 1.42 -0.50
CA HIS A 37 -7.86 1.23 0.84
C HIS A 37 -6.36 1.52 0.79
N LEU A 38 -5.96 2.69 1.29
CA LEU A 38 -4.57 3.13 1.35
C LEU A 38 -3.95 2.63 2.63
N ILE A 39 -2.88 1.83 2.50
CA ILE A 39 -2.24 1.19 3.64
C ILE A 39 -0.78 1.61 3.72
N TYR A 40 -0.36 2.07 4.88
CA TYR A 40 1.03 2.25 5.22
C TYR A 40 1.40 1.27 6.32
N VAL A 41 2.38 0.40 6.07
CA VAL A 41 2.88 -0.56 7.05
C VAL A 41 4.29 -0.14 7.45
N GLN A 42 4.48 0.14 8.74
CA GLN A 42 5.83 0.27 9.31
C GLN A 42 6.39 -1.12 9.51
N ASP A 43 7.46 -1.43 8.79
CA ASP A 43 8.12 -2.74 8.86
C ASP A 43 8.94 -2.82 10.15
N THR A 44 8.50 -3.64 11.07
CA THR A 44 9.15 -3.83 12.38
C THR A 44 9.97 -5.11 12.48
N ARG A 45 10.12 -5.86 11.37
CA ARG A 45 10.81 -7.16 11.40
C ARG A 45 12.25 -7.09 11.82
N ASN A 46 12.95 -5.98 11.53
CA ASN A 46 14.39 -5.82 11.73
C ASN A 46 14.76 -4.79 12.78
N VAL A 47 13.79 -4.32 13.56
CA VAL A 47 14.03 -3.28 14.56
C VAL A 47 14.07 -3.92 15.94
N PRO A 48 15.20 -3.80 16.69
CA PRO A 48 15.22 -4.24 18.08
C PRO A 48 14.37 -3.27 18.89
N LEU A 49 13.26 -3.78 19.42
CA LEU A 49 12.25 -2.94 20.05
C LEU A 49 12.44 -2.87 21.55
N SER A 50 13.01 -1.76 22.04
CA SER A 50 12.64 -1.28 23.36
C SER A 50 11.36 -0.44 23.21
N PRO A 51 10.44 -0.47 24.19
CA PRO A 51 9.21 0.34 24.12
C PRO A 51 9.47 1.83 23.93
N GLU A 52 10.58 2.34 24.50
CA GLU A 52 10.98 3.73 24.37
C GLU A 52 11.44 4.08 22.95
N TYR A 53 12.17 3.18 22.31
CA TYR A 53 12.65 3.38 20.95
C TYR A 53 11.49 3.33 19.94
N GLU A 54 10.58 2.39 20.13
CA GLU A 54 9.37 2.27 19.33
C GLU A 54 8.51 3.53 19.44
N SER A 55 8.34 4.06 20.63
CA SER A 55 7.58 5.28 20.88
C SER A 55 8.20 6.50 20.17
N ARG A 56 9.54 6.63 20.25
CA ARG A 56 10.27 7.72 19.59
C ARG A 56 10.21 7.63 18.08
N LEU A 57 10.37 6.44 17.53
CA LEU A 57 10.23 6.22 16.08
C LEU A 57 8.82 6.55 15.60
N THR A 58 7.82 6.11 16.33
CA THR A 58 6.43 6.36 16.00
C THR A 58 6.12 7.85 16.00
N GLU A 59 6.61 8.61 16.98
CA GLU A 59 6.42 10.06 17.00
C GLU A 59 7.18 10.78 15.88
N ALA A 60 8.42 10.39 15.61
CA ALA A 60 9.23 11.00 14.56
C ALA A 60 8.66 10.74 13.17
N TYR A 61 8.12 9.55 12.93
CA TYR A 61 7.52 9.17 11.67
C TYR A 61 6.11 9.72 11.49
N LYS A 62 5.35 9.93 12.55
CA LYS A 62 3.98 10.43 12.49
C LYS A 62 3.87 11.73 11.70
N ASP A 63 4.73 12.68 11.97
CA ASP A 63 4.66 14.01 11.35
C ASP A 63 5.01 13.96 9.85
N MET A 64 5.96 13.11 9.46
CA MET A 64 6.36 12.95 8.06
C MET A 64 5.37 12.12 7.25
N GLU A 65 4.82 11.09 7.85
CA GLU A 65 3.94 10.13 7.19
C GLU A 65 2.54 10.66 6.98
N TYR A 66 2.01 11.41 7.91
CA TYR A 66 0.66 11.96 7.80
C TYR A 66 0.54 12.98 6.67
N GLU A 67 1.55 13.82 6.47
CA GLU A 67 1.54 14.78 5.37
C GLU A 67 1.49 14.06 4.02
N PHE A 68 2.32 13.06 3.83
CA PHE A 68 2.37 12.26 2.61
C PHE A 68 1.04 11.53 2.35
N LEU A 69 0.50 10.88 3.37
CA LEU A 69 -0.77 10.16 3.27
C LEU A 69 -1.94 11.11 3.07
N ASP A 70 -1.93 12.26 3.72
CA ASP A 70 -2.98 13.27 3.57
C ASP A 70 -3.00 13.85 2.16
N GLU A 71 -1.84 14.04 1.54
CA GLU A 71 -1.76 14.45 0.13
C GLU A 71 -2.39 13.41 -0.79
N MET A 72 -2.12 12.13 -0.54
CA MET A 72 -2.73 11.04 -1.30
C MET A 72 -4.24 10.97 -1.11
N MET A 73 -4.71 11.13 0.13
CA MET A 73 -6.14 11.18 0.43
C MET A 73 -6.84 12.32 -0.31
N THR A 74 -6.24 13.50 -0.31
CA THR A 74 -6.77 14.67 -1.01
C THR A 74 -6.82 14.44 -2.52
N PHE A 75 -5.75 13.87 -3.08
CA PHE A 75 -5.72 13.55 -4.51
C PHE A 75 -6.87 12.62 -4.91
N ALA A 76 -7.06 11.54 -4.18
CA ALA A 76 -8.13 10.58 -4.49
C ALA A 76 -9.53 11.19 -4.31
N THR A 77 -9.72 11.95 -3.24
CA THR A 77 -11.00 12.61 -2.97
C THR A 77 -11.34 13.62 -4.08
N ASN A 78 -10.36 14.38 -4.57
CA ASN A 78 -10.55 15.32 -5.68
C ASN A 78 -10.91 14.60 -6.99
N GLU A 79 -10.50 13.34 -7.13
CA GLU A 79 -10.88 12.51 -8.28
C GLU A 79 -12.24 11.81 -8.09
N GLY A 80 -12.92 12.07 -6.98
CA GLY A 80 -14.22 11.47 -6.70
C GLY A 80 -14.18 10.05 -6.18
N ILE A 81 -13.03 9.62 -5.65
CA ILE A 81 -12.83 8.25 -5.17
C ILE A 81 -13.11 8.18 -3.68
N GLU A 82 -13.87 7.16 -3.27
CA GLU A 82 -14.00 6.80 -1.86
C GLU A 82 -12.70 6.16 -1.40
N ILE A 83 -12.05 6.73 -0.39
CA ILE A 83 -10.76 6.27 0.09
C ILE A 83 -10.74 6.23 1.61
N LYS A 84 -10.14 5.15 2.13
CA LYS A 84 -9.85 4.98 3.55
C LYS A 84 -8.38 4.73 3.72
N LYS A 85 -7.78 5.21 4.81
CA LYS A 85 -6.38 4.96 5.11
C LYS A 85 -6.22 4.18 6.40
N SER A 86 -5.18 3.36 6.46
CA SER A 86 -4.76 2.66 7.68
C SER A 86 -3.25 2.74 7.81
N VAL A 87 -2.78 3.02 9.00
CA VAL A 87 -1.36 3.00 9.35
C VAL A 87 -1.19 1.94 10.43
N THR A 88 -0.30 1.00 10.20
CA THR A 88 -0.08 -0.10 11.14
C THR A 88 1.38 -0.51 11.18
N ASN A 89 1.75 -1.22 12.22
CA ASN A 89 3.09 -1.79 12.40
C ASN A 89 3.02 -3.30 12.18
N GLY A 90 4.06 -3.87 11.62
CA GLY A 90 4.14 -5.32 11.49
C GLY A 90 4.92 -5.77 10.27
N ASN A 91 4.65 -6.99 9.85
CA ASN A 91 5.24 -7.58 8.67
C ASN A 91 4.40 -7.21 7.45
N PRO A 92 4.93 -6.38 6.53
CA PRO A 92 4.15 -5.97 5.37
C PRO A 92 3.74 -7.12 4.47
N MET A 93 4.52 -8.22 4.41
CA MET A 93 4.19 -9.38 3.57
C MET A 93 2.85 -9.98 3.95
N THR A 94 2.71 -10.37 5.21
CA THR A 94 1.50 -11.04 5.70
C THR A 94 0.31 -10.10 5.81
N LEU A 95 0.55 -8.85 6.19
CA LEU A 95 -0.52 -7.86 6.30
C LEU A 95 -1.12 -7.54 4.93
N ILE A 96 -0.29 -7.29 3.94
CA ILE A 96 -0.74 -6.90 2.59
C ILE A 96 -1.33 -8.10 1.84
N ALA A 97 -0.71 -9.27 1.95
CA ALA A 97 -1.14 -10.44 1.19
C ALA A 97 -2.32 -11.17 1.81
N GLU A 98 -2.48 -11.12 3.12
CA GLU A 98 -3.42 -12.00 3.84
C GLU A 98 -4.40 -11.23 4.72
N ALA A 99 -3.92 -10.44 5.69
CA ALA A 99 -4.78 -9.85 6.70
C ALA A 99 -5.73 -8.78 6.12
N PHE A 100 -5.20 -7.81 5.39
CA PHE A 100 -6.02 -6.73 4.84
C PHE A 100 -6.98 -7.18 3.74
N PRO A 101 -6.56 -8.05 2.80
CA PRO A 101 -7.51 -8.54 1.80
C PRO A 101 -8.71 -9.24 2.41
N LYS A 102 -8.51 -9.97 3.47
CA LYS A 102 -9.60 -10.64 4.19
C LYS A 102 -10.49 -9.65 4.95
N GLU A 103 -9.86 -8.72 5.67
CA GLU A 103 -10.58 -7.74 6.50
C GLU A 103 -11.46 -6.80 5.66
N TYR A 104 -10.95 -6.34 4.52
CA TYR A 104 -11.63 -5.35 3.69
C TYR A 104 -12.24 -5.92 2.41
N ASN A 105 -12.29 -7.23 2.25
CA ASN A 105 -12.82 -7.89 1.05
C ASN A 105 -12.16 -7.38 -0.25
N ILE A 106 -10.83 -7.29 -0.23
CA ILE A 106 -10.06 -6.76 -1.36
C ILE A 106 -10.14 -7.71 -2.55
N ASP A 107 -10.42 -7.17 -3.72
CA ASP A 107 -10.46 -7.93 -4.98
C ASP A 107 -9.33 -7.53 -5.95
N LEU A 108 -8.59 -6.46 -5.66
CA LEU A 108 -7.39 -6.10 -6.39
C LEU A 108 -6.37 -5.46 -5.45
N ILE A 109 -5.12 -5.89 -5.54
CA ILE A 109 -3.99 -5.21 -4.88
C ILE A 109 -3.16 -4.53 -5.96
N VAL A 110 -2.89 -3.23 -5.80
CA VAL A 110 -2.00 -2.49 -6.69
C VAL A 110 -0.76 -2.12 -5.90
N ILE A 111 0.38 -2.66 -6.29
CA ILE A 111 1.63 -2.53 -5.53
C ILE A 111 2.80 -2.19 -6.46
N GLY A 112 3.72 -1.36 -5.98
CA GLY A 112 4.96 -1.09 -6.71
C GLY A 112 5.85 -2.32 -6.78
N ALA A 113 6.59 -2.46 -7.88
CA ALA A 113 7.50 -3.60 -8.06
C ALA A 113 8.58 -3.64 -6.99
N THR A 114 9.05 -2.46 -6.57
CA THR A 114 10.05 -2.31 -5.51
C THR A 114 9.67 -1.14 -4.61
N GLY A 115 10.24 -1.09 -3.42
CA GLY A 115 10.05 0.03 -2.49
C GLY A 115 11.30 0.89 -2.42
N LYS A 116 11.56 1.44 -1.25
CA LYS A 116 12.76 2.23 -0.95
C LYS A 116 14.02 1.40 -1.21
N GLY A 117 15.02 1.98 -1.85
CA GLY A 117 16.28 1.32 -2.14
C GLY A 117 16.26 0.46 -3.41
N ALA A 118 15.31 0.67 -4.29
CA ALA A 118 15.23 -0.02 -5.57
C ALA A 118 16.48 0.17 -6.41
N ILE A 119 17.06 -0.91 -6.96
CA ILE A 119 18.33 -0.89 -7.64
C ILE A 119 18.16 -0.99 -9.16
N THR A 120 17.23 -1.78 -9.66
CA THR A 120 17.02 -1.98 -11.10
C THR A 120 15.55 -2.20 -11.45
N ARG A 121 15.21 -1.95 -12.72
CA ARG A 121 13.86 -2.22 -13.26
C ARG A 121 13.51 -3.71 -13.30
N ALA A 122 14.50 -4.57 -13.41
CA ALA A 122 14.28 -6.02 -13.48
C ALA A 122 13.96 -6.64 -12.11
N PHE A 123 14.25 -5.89 -11.04
CA PHE A 123 14.08 -6.39 -9.69
C PHE A 123 12.63 -6.25 -9.22
N VAL A 124 12.06 -7.32 -8.71
CA VAL A 124 10.79 -7.30 -7.99
C VAL A 124 11.10 -7.54 -6.52
N GLY A 125 10.71 -6.60 -5.65
CA GLY A 125 11.04 -6.64 -4.24
C GLY A 125 10.46 -7.84 -3.51
N SER A 126 11.00 -8.14 -2.34
CA SER A 126 10.58 -9.28 -1.54
C SER A 126 9.09 -9.20 -1.14
N VAL A 127 8.61 -8.01 -0.79
CA VAL A 127 7.20 -7.82 -0.43
C VAL A 127 6.31 -8.06 -1.64
N SER A 128 6.62 -7.46 -2.79
CA SER A 128 5.83 -7.64 -4.01
C SER A 128 5.79 -9.10 -4.46
N ASN A 129 6.92 -9.79 -4.41
CA ASN A 129 6.99 -11.22 -4.72
C ASN A 129 6.10 -12.05 -3.79
N TYR A 130 6.16 -11.78 -2.50
CA TYR A 130 5.34 -12.50 -1.54
C TYR A 130 3.84 -12.27 -1.80
N VAL A 131 3.46 -11.02 -2.06
CA VAL A 131 2.07 -10.64 -2.32
C VAL A 131 1.55 -11.35 -3.58
N VAL A 132 2.32 -11.35 -4.65
CA VAL A 132 1.93 -12.05 -5.89
C VAL A 132 1.66 -13.53 -5.64
N ARG A 133 2.49 -14.16 -4.81
CA ARG A 133 2.38 -15.61 -4.54
C ARG A 133 1.26 -15.99 -3.58
N HIS A 134 0.91 -15.12 -2.65
CA HIS A 134 0.06 -15.48 -1.51
C HIS A 134 -1.27 -14.73 -1.43
N ALA A 135 -1.46 -13.68 -2.21
CA ALA A 135 -2.71 -12.92 -2.18
C ALA A 135 -3.90 -13.77 -2.67
N PRO A 136 -5.07 -13.62 -2.04
CA PRO A 136 -6.28 -14.36 -2.46
C PRO A 136 -7.00 -13.72 -3.65
N CYS A 137 -6.47 -12.62 -4.19
CA CYS A 137 -7.11 -11.81 -5.23
C CYS A 137 -6.10 -11.42 -6.31
N ASP A 138 -6.56 -10.71 -7.31
CA ASP A 138 -5.70 -10.19 -8.37
C ASP A 138 -4.68 -9.20 -7.82
N VAL A 139 -3.48 -9.23 -8.38
CA VAL A 139 -2.38 -8.34 -8.01
C VAL A 139 -1.81 -7.69 -9.25
N LEU A 140 -1.82 -6.36 -9.27
CA LEU A 140 -1.16 -5.57 -10.30
C LEU A 140 0.16 -5.03 -9.74
N VAL A 141 1.26 -5.43 -10.33
CA VAL A 141 2.59 -4.94 -9.98
C VAL A 141 2.95 -3.79 -10.91
N VAL A 142 3.12 -2.60 -10.36
CA VAL A 142 3.38 -1.39 -11.13
C VAL A 142 4.90 -1.17 -11.22
N ARG A 143 5.38 -1.05 -12.44
CA ARG A 143 6.77 -0.74 -12.73
C ARG A 143 6.89 0.72 -13.17
N THR A 144 7.97 1.35 -12.78
CA THR A 144 8.25 2.74 -13.17
C THR A 144 9.48 2.85 -14.03
#